data_15aa7f5645e9297569b05634db909122
#
_entry.id   15aa7f5645e9297569b05634db909122
#
_cell.length_a   1.000
_cell.length_b   1.000
_cell.length_c   1.000
_cell.angle_alpha   90.00
_cell.angle_beta   90.00
_cell.angle_gamma   90.00
#
_symmetry.space_group_name_H-M   'P 1'
#
loop_
_entity.id
_entity.type
_entity.pdbx_description
1 polymer ?
#
loop_
_entity_poly.entity_id
_entity_poly.type
_entity_poly.pdbx_seq_one_letter_code
_entity_poly.pdbx_strand_id
1 'polypeptide(L)'
;MSRPMKPLTPIALGPLRVTPICLGTMTFGEQVGEADAHAILDRTVERGVTFLDTAEMYPVPPSAATAGATETFMGRWLRQRPGMRQRVTLATKVAGPARDMPWLRPGKGMTAADIIASCEGSLRRLQTEVIDLYQIHWPERHAPRFGQMYYDPAQESAQTPILEQLQALQK
;
A
#
# COMPACT_ATOMS: atom_id res chain seq x y z
N MET A 1 12.29 -9.88 31.85
CA MET A 1 11.03 -10.55 31.43
C MET A 1 10.06 -9.48 30.95
N SER A 2 9.67 -9.47 29.68
CA SER A 2 8.71 -8.48 29.16
C SER A 2 7.30 -8.82 29.66
N ARG A 3 6.61 -7.82 30.20
CA ARG A 3 5.21 -7.93 30.64
C ARG A 3 4.35 -8.47 29.48
N PRO A 4 3.47 -9.48 29.70
CA PRO A 4 2.60 -9.96 28.66
C PRO A 4 1.73 -8.81 28.14
N MET A 5 1.73 -8.59 26.84
CA MET A 5 0.88 -7.56 26.24
C MET A 5 -0.58 -7.98 26.31
N LYS A 6 -1.43 -7.03 26.69
CA LYS A 6 -2.89 -7.24 26.60
C LYS A 6 -3.26 -7.41 25.12
N PRO A 7 -4.11 -8.42 24.78
CA PRO A 7 -4.57 -8.58 23.41
C PRO A 7 -5.23 -7.31 22.87
N LEU A 8 -4.90 -6.97 21.61
CA LEU A 8 -5.54 -5.85 20.93
C LEU A 8 -6.98 -6.26 20.55
N THR A 9 -7.96 -5.47 20.97
CA THR A 9 -9.35 -5.68 20.58
C THR A 9 -9.57 -5.16 19.17
N PRO A 10 -9.95 -6.02 18.18
CA PRO A 10 -10.19 -5.56 16.82
C PRO A 10 -11.33 -4.55 16.73
N ILE A 11 -11.16 -3.55 15.87
CA ILE A 11 -12.15 -2.53 15.53
C ILE A 11 -12.74 -2.77 14.14
N ALA A 12 -13.91 -2.21 13.88
CA ALA A 12 -14.53 -2.27 12.56
C ALA A 12 -13.90 -1.21 11.63
N LEU A 13 -13.58 -1.62 10.40
CA LEU A 13 -13.21 -0.76 9.29
C LEU A 13 -14.07 -1.20 8.07
N GLY A 14 -15.23 -0.59 7.89
CA GLY A 14 -16.23 -1.11 6.98
C GLY A 14 -16.59 -2.56 7.32
N PRO A 15 -16.53 -3.49 6.35
CA PRO A 15 -16.77 -4.91 6.59
C PRO A 15 -15.60 -5.63 7.29
N LEU A 16 -14.41 -5.01 7.34
CA LEU A 16 -13.21 -5.62 7.90
C LEU A 16 -13.16 -5.49 9.43
N ARG A 17 -12.47 -6.44 10.05
CA ARG A 17 -12.11 -6.41 11.47
C ARG A 17 -10.60 -6.30 11.57
N VAL A 18 -10.08 -5.16 11.98
CA VAL A 18 -8.65 -4.85 11.98
C VAL A 18 -8.13 -4.57 13.39
N THR A 19 -6.84 -4.79 13.62
CA THR A 19 -6.21 -4.31 14.85
C THR A 19 -6.19 -2.77 14.87
N PRO A 20 -6.36 -2.12 16.05
CA PRO A 20 -6.38 -0.66 16.15
C PRO A 20 -5.04 0.00 15.84
N ILE A 21 -3.98 -0.81 15.73
CA ILE A 21 -2.64 -0.42 15.29
C ILE A 21 -2.39 -1.08 13.95
N CYS A 22 -1.85 -0.32 12.99
CA CYS A 22 -1.43 -0.76 11.68
C CYS A 22 0.09 -0.60 11.54
N LEU A 23 0.77 -1.59 10.99
CA LEU A 23 2.17 -1.45 10.58
C LEU A 23 2.25 -0.83 9.19
N GLY A 24 2.79 0.39 9.08
CA GLY A 24 3.21 0.97 7.82
C GLY A 24 4.59 0.44 7.40
N THR A 25 4.78 0.20 6.11
CA THR A 25 5.98 -0.48 5.57
C THR A 25 6.79 0.37 4.59
N MET A 26 6.53 1.66 4.50
CA MET A 26 7.08 2.54 3.45
C MET A 26 8.61 2.66 3.42
N THR A 27 9.30 2.18 4.45
CA THR A 27 10.78 2.20 4.53
C THR A 27 11.44 0.91 4.08
N PHE A 28 10.66 -0.16 3.84
CA PHE A 28 11.17 -1.47 3.46
C PHE A 28 11.64 -1.47 2.00
N GLY A 29 12.91 -1.73 1.77
CA GLY A 29 13.54 -1.73 0.46
C GLY A 29 14.40 -0.50 0.16
N GLU A 30 14.43 0.47 1.08
CA GLU A 30 15.33 1.63 1.01
C GLU A 30 16.13 1.76 2.32
N GLN A 31 15.45 2.07 3.41
CA GLN A 31 16.08 2.25 4.74
C GLN A 31 16.18 0.94 5.51
N VAL A 32 15.32 -0.02 5.21
CA VAL A 32 15.24 -1.33 5.87
C VAL A 32 15.41 -2.42 4.85
N GLY A 33 16.46 -3.23 5.02
CA GLY A 33 16.72 -4.40 4.16
C GLY A 33 15.71 -5.52 4.35
N GLU A 34 15.66 -6.47 3.41
CA GLU A 34 14.64 -7.54 3.39
C GLU A 34 14.65 -8.39 4.66
N ALA A 35 15.83 -8.77 5.17
CA ALA A 35 15.95 -9.57 6.38
C ALA A 35 15.36 -8.88 7.62
N ASP A 36 15.66 -7.58 7.78
CA ASP A 36 15.13 -6.78 8.89
C ASP A 36 13.64 -6.51 8.72
N ALA A 37 13.17 -6.27 7.48
CA ALA A 37 11.75 -6.14 7.18
C ALA A 37 10.98 -7.39 7.58
N HIS A 38 11.49 -8.58 7.26
CA HIS A 38 10.89 -9.86 7.67
C HIS A 38 10.87 -10.02 9.20
N ALA A 39 11.96 -9.67 9.89
CA ALA A 39 12.02 -9.72 11.35
C ALA A 39 11.02 -8.75 12.00
N ILE A 40 10.84 -7.54 11.43
CA ILE A 40 9.85 -6.56 11.89
C ILE A 40 8.44 -7.10 11.69
N LEU A 41 8.13 -7.67 10.53
CA LEU A 41 6.81 -8.28 10.23
C LEU A 41 6.50 -9.43 11.21
N ASP A 42 7.46 -10.34 11.43
CA ASP A 42 7.31 -11.44 12.39
C ASP A 42 7.02 -10.91 13.79
N ARG A 43 7.82 -9.95 14.25
CA ARG A 43 7.66 -9.34 15.56
C ARG A 43 6.34 -8.60 15.71
N THR A 44 5.87 -7.97 14.66
CA THR A 44 4.59 -7.26 14.62
C THR A 44 3.43 -8.24 14.82
N VAL A 45 3.40 -9.33 14.07
CA VAL A 45 2.35 -10.36 14.18
C VAL A 45 2.42 -11.10 15.52
N GLU A 46 3.61 -11.42 16.04
CA GLU A 46 3.81 -11.97 17.39
C GLU A 46 3.23 -11.08 18.50
N ARG A 47 3.25 -9.76 18.29
CA ARG A 47 2.67 -8.77 19.20
C ARG A 47 1.17 -8.55 19.00
N GLY A 48 0.54 -9.31 18.11
CA GLY A 48 -0.89 -9.26 17.86
C GLY A 48 -1.34 -8.11 16.94
N VAL A 49 -0.41 -7.40 16.29
CA VAL A 49 -0.72 -6.43 15.24
C VAL A 49 -0.78 -7.18 13.93
N THR A 50 -1.96 -7.23 13.32
CA THR A 50 -2.20 -8.01 12.09
C THR A 50 -2.66 -7.16 10.92
N PHE A 51 -2.81 -5.87 11.10
CA PHE A 51 -3.11 -4.91 10.04
C PHE A 51 -1.81 -4.35 9.48
N LEU A 52 -1.55 -4.63 8.18
CA LEU A 52 -0.32 -4.26 7.48
C LEU A 52 -0.67 -3.36 6.31
N ASP A 53 0.04 -2.24 6.16
CA ASP A 53 -0.19 -1.25 5.11
C ASP A 53 1.07 -1.04 4.26
N THR A 54 0.90 -1.17 2.96
CA THR A 54 1.92 -0.92 1.95
C THR A 54 1.37 -0.08 0.79
N ALA A 55 2.14 0.11 -0.29
CA ALA A 55 1.70 0.75 -1.52
C ALA A 55 2.58 0.35 -2.71
N GLU A 56 2.03 0.42 -3.93
CA GLU A 56 2.77 0.09 -5.16
C GLU A 56 4.01 0.96 -5.37
N MET A 57 3.97 2.21 -4.93
CA MET A 57 5.08 3.16 -5.08
C MET A 57 6.21 3.00 -4.06
N TYR A 58 5.98 2.22 -2.99
CA TYR A 58 6.98 2.09 -1.93
C TYR A 58 8.19 1.27 -2.37
N PRO A 59 9.39 1.58 -1.83
CA PRO A 59 9.70 2.42 -0.66
C PRO A 59 9.74 3.92 -0.94
N VAL A 60 9.92 4.71 0.15
CA VAL A 60 10.12 6.15 0.12
C VAL A 60 11.53 6.47 0.65
N PRO A 61 12.31 7.33 -0.05
CA PRO A 61 11.96 8.06 -1.29
C PRO A 61 11.84 7.11 -2.49
N PRO A 62 10.85 7.36 -3.37
CA PRO A 62 10.61 6.48 -4.52
C PRO A 62 11.70 6.63 -5.58
N SER A 63 12.13 5.51 -6.16
CA SER A 63 13.07 5.47 -7.27
C SER A 63 12.75 4.34 -8.25
N ALA A 64 13.22 4.43 -9.48
CA ALA A 64 13.07 3.33 -10.44
C ALA A 64 13.80 2.05 -10.00
N ALA A 65 14.90 2.18 -9.26
CA ALA A 65 15.70 1.06 -8.79
C ALA A 65 15.03 0.24 -7.68
N THR A 66 14.20 0.89 -6.85
CA THR A 66 13.57 0.26 -5.68
C THR A 66 12.05 0.11 -5.83
N ALA A 67 11.48 0.53 -6.98
CA ALA A 67 10.05 0.48 -7.21
C ALA A 67 9.45 -0.91 -6.95
N GLY A 68 8.43 -0.97 -6.08
CA GLY A 68 7.73 -2.21 -5.71
C GLY A 68 8.52 -3.15 -4.79
N ALA A 69 9.71 -2.76 -4.30
CA ALA A 69 10.52 -3.59 -3.42
C ALA A 69 9.78 -3.91 -2.11
N THR A 70 9.05 -2.96 -1.54
CA THR A 70 8.31 -3.16 -0.29
C THR A 70 7.27 -4.28 -0.44
N GLU A 71 6.42 -4.22 -1.47
CA GLU A 71 5.43 -5.27 -1.74
C GLU A 71 6.11 -6.61 -2.06
N THR A 72 7.25 -6.58 -2.76
CA THR A 72 8.03 -7.79 -3.06
C THR A 72 8.58 -8.46 -1.79
N PHE A 73 9.11 -7.69 -0.85
CA PHE A 73 9.59 -8.20 0.43
C PHE A 73 8.43 -8.81 1.23
N MET A 74 7.30 -8.13 1.30
CA MET A 74 6.11 -8.65 1.97
C MET A 74 5.58 -9.92 1.31
N GLY A 75 5.56 -9.99 -0.01
CA GLY A 75 5.15 -11.18 -0.76
C GLY A 75 6.05 -12.39 -0.47
N ARG A 76 7.38 -12.20 -0.45
CA ARG A 76 8.32 -13.24 -0.06
C ARG A 76 8.14 -13.67 1.40
N TRP A 77 7.89 -12.72 2.29
CA TRP A 77 7.59 -12.99 3.69
C TRP A 77 6.33 -13.85 3.85
N LEU A 78 5.25 -13.53 3.15
CA LEU A 78 4.00 -14.31 3.16
C LEU A 78 4.22 -15.73 2.64
N ARG A 79 4.93 -15.86 1.51
CA ARG A 79 5.21 -17.18 0.90
C ARG A 79 6.04 -18.09 1.79
N GLN A 80 7.00 -17.52 2.53
CA GLN A 80 7.87 -18.28 3.43
C GLN A 80 7.17 -18.73 4.72
N ARG A 81 5.93 -18.28 4.97
CA ARG A 81 5.19 -18.54 6.22
C ARG A 81 3.79 -19.07 5.91
N PRO A 82 3.65 -20.38 5.66
CA PRO A 82 2.35 -21.01 5.38
C PRO A 82 1.29 -20.60 6.41
N GLY A 83 0.12 -20.21 5.94
CA GLY A 83 -0.98 -19.77 6.79
C GLY A 83 -0.90 -18.28 7.27
N MET A 84 0.21 -17.58 6.99
CA MET A 84 0.36 -16.19 7.44
C MET A 84 -0.60 -15.24 6.71
N ARG A 85 -0.87 -15.46 5.43
CA ARG A 85 -1.78 -14.61 4.65
C ARG A 85 -3.19 -14.52 5.29
N GLN A 86 -3.69 -15.62 5.82
CA GLN A 86 -5.01 -15.69 6.48
C GLN A 86 -5.02 -15.05 7.88
N ARG A 87 -3.87 -14.77 8.44
CA ARG A 87 -3.73 -14.16 9.77
C ARG A 87 -3.63 -12.65 9.73
N VAL A 88 -3.37 -12.06 8.57
CA VAL A 88 -3.15 -10.62 8.43
C VAL A 88 -4.22 -9.99 7.55
N THR A 89 -4.56 -8.75 7.85
CA THR A 89 -5.30 -7.85 6.97
C THR A 89 -4.29 -7.03 6.19
N LEU A 90 -4.29 -7.18 4.88
CA LEU A 90 -3.30 -6.60 3.97
C LEU A 90 -3.92 -5.43 3.19
N ALA A 91 -3.40 -4.24 3.43
CA ALA A 91 -3.76 -3.04 2.68
C ALA A 91 -2.64 -2.64 1.71
N THR A 92 -3.02 -2.26 0.50
CA THR A 92 -2.11 -1.58 -0.43
C THR A 92 -2.84 -0.48 -1.21
N LYS A 93 -2.12 0.27 -2.05
CA LYS A 93 -2.65 1.48 -2.67
C LYS A 93 -2.15 1.62 -4.09
N VAL A 94 -3.07 2.00 -4.99
CA VAL A 94 -2.68 2.55 -6.29
C VAL A 94 -2.16 3.99 -6.08
N ALA A 95 -0.98 4.31 -6.61
CA ALA A 95 -0.49 5.67 -6.64
C ALA A 95 -1.44 6.53 -7.49
N GLY A 96 -1.74 7.74 -7.05
CA GLY A 96 -2.41 8.73 -7.90
C GLY A 96 -1.56 9.07 -9.13
N PRO A 97 -1.85 10.16 -9.85
CA PRO A 97 -1.08 10.56 -11.02
C PRO A 97 0.42 10.58 -10.74
N ALA A 98 1.15 9.68 -11.43
CA ALA A 98 2.56 9.41 -11.18
C ALA A 98 3.47 10.26 -12.07
N ARG A 99 3.19 11.55 -12.20
CA ARG A 99 3.89 12.49 -13.11
C ARG A 99 5.40 12.51 -12.90
N ASP A 100 5.84 12.35 -11.67
CA ASP A 100 7.25 12.35 -11.28
C ASP A 100 7.82 10.94 -11.10
N MET A 101 7.04 9.91 -11.43
CA MET A 101 7.40 8.50 -11.28
C MET A 101 7.05 7.71 -12.56
N PRO A 102 7.72 8.01 -13.70
CA PRO A 102 7.37 7.40 -15.00
C PRO A 102 7.57 5.88 -15.03
N TRP A 103 8.36 5.34 -14.10
CA TRP A 103 8.57 3.89 -13.94
C TRP A 103 7.37 3.14 -13.36
N LEU A 104 6.45 3.83 -12.67
CA LEU A 104 5.21 3.21 -12.18
C LEU A 104 4.21 3.05 -13.33
N ARG A 105 4.00 4.13 -14.07
CA ARG A 105 3.09 4.18 -15.23
C ARG A 105 3.60 5.16 -16.27
N PRO A 106 3.56 4.81 -17.56
CA PRO A 106 3.99 5.71 -18.63
C PRO A 106 3.00 6.86 -18.92
N GLY A 107 1.85 6.88 -18.29
CA GLY A 107 0.79 7.88 -18.47
C GLY A 107 0.73 8.93 -17.38
N LYS A 108 -0.13 9.93 -17.59
CA LYS A 108 -0.33 11.06 -16.65
C LYS A 108 -1.60 10.94 -15.83
N GLY A 109 -2.43 9.95 -16.11
CA GLY A 109 -3.75 9.78 -15.50
C GLY A 109 -3.82 8.58 -14.58
N MET A 110 -5.03 8.34 -14.08
CA MET A 110 -5.40 7.19 -13.28
C MET A 110 -6.73 6.65 -13.81
N THR A 111 -6.69 6.11 -15.02
CA THR A 111 -7.87 5.52 -15.67
C THR A 111 -8.30 4.22 -14.98
N ALA A 112 -9.50 3.73 -15.31
CA ALA A 112 -9.96 2.42 -14.83
C ALA A 112 -8.96 1.30 -15.18
N ALA A 113 -8.37 1.34 -16.37
CA ALA A 113 -7.35 0.38 -16.80
C ALA A 113 -6.07 0.46 -15.94
N ASP A 114 -5.63 1.68 -15.61
CA ASP A 114 -4.45 1.90 -14.76
C ASP A 114 -4.67 1.34 -13.35
N ILE A 115 -5.84 1.56 -12.77
CA ILE A 115 -6.20 1.06 -11.43
C ILE A 115 -6.19 -0.47 -11.42
N ILE A 116 -6.80 -1.11 -12.41
CA ILE A 116 -6.84 -2.57 -12.53
C ILE A 116 -5.41 -3.13 -12.70
N ALA A 117 -4.64 -2.59 -13.64
CA ALA A 117 -3.27 -3.04 -13.90
C ALA A 117 -2.36 -2.87 -12.67
N SER A 118 -2.54 -1.78 -11.91
CA SER A 118 -1.81 -1.54 -10.65
C SER A 118 -2.19 -2.55 -9.58
N CYS A 119 -3.48 -2.87 -9.44
CA CYS A 119 -3.96 -3.90 -8.51
C CYS A 119 -3.35 -5.28 -8.84
N GLU A 120 -3.41 -5.69 -10.09
CA GLU A 120 -2.79 -6.93 -10.56
C GLU A 120 -1.26 -6.94 -10.34
N GLY A 121 -0.60 -5.79 -10.54
CA GLY A 121 0.81 -5.60 -10.24
C GLY A 121 1.12 -5.83 -8.76
N SER A 122 0.31 -5.25 -7.87
CA SER A 122 0.42 -5.42 -6.42
C SER A 122 0.19 -6.88 -6.01
N LEU A 123 -0.85 -7.56 -6.53
CA LEU A 123 -1.11 -8.98 -6.29
C LEU A 123 0.10 -9.85 -6.66
N ARG A 124 0.72 -9.58 -7.83
CA ARG A 124 1.92 -10.30 -8.27
C ARG A 124 3.11 -10.08 -7.34
N ARG A 125 3.39 -8.83 -6.93
CA ARG A 125 4.51 -8.51 -6.02
C ARG A 125 4.28 -9.08 -4.62
N LEU A 126 3.06 -8.98 -4.11
CA LEU A 126 2.63 -9.52 -2.81
C LEU A 126 2.47 -11.05 -2.81
N GLN A 127 2.52 -11.70 -3.99
CA GLN A 127 2.39 -13.15 -4.16
C GLN A 127 1.12 -13.70 -3.48
N THR A 128 0.02 -13.01 -3.63
CA THR A 128 -1.30 -13.36 -3.09
C THR A 128 -2.39 -13.10 -4.13
N GLU A 129 -3.49 -13.79 -4.02
CA GLU A 129 -4.67 -13.61 -4.87
C GLU A 129 -5.68 -12.61 -4.29
N VAL A 130 -5.45 -12.13 -3.06
CA VAL A 130 -6.39 -11.26 -2.36
C VAL A 130 -5.64 -10.10 -1.70
N ILE A 131 -6.18 -8.90 -1.84
CA ILE A 131 -5.88 -7.69 -1.06
C ILE A 131 -7.13 -7.39 -0.25
N ASP A 132 -7.01 -7.20 1.06
CA ASP A 132 -8.17 -6.98 1.93
C ASP A 132 -8.68 -5.54 1.86
N LEU A 133 -7.78 -4.57 1.66
CA LEU A 133 -8.10 -3.16 1.50
C LEU A 133 -7.27 -2.55 0.37
N TYR A 134 -7.92 -2.14 -0.71
CA TYR A 134 -7.28 -1.44 -1.82
C TYR A 134 -7.66 0.03 -1.81
N GLN A 135 -6.68 0.93 -1.90
CA GLN A 135 -6.87 2.36 -1.66
C GLN A 135 -6.35 3.20 -2.83
N ILE A 136 -6.95 4.36 -3.05
CA ILE A 136 -6.36 5.43 -3.86
C ILE A 136 -5.41 6.23 -2.95
N HIS A 137 -4.11 6.23 -3.27
CA HIS A 137 -3.08 6.81 -2.41
C HIS A 137 -3.15 8.35 -2.32
N TRP A 138 -3.45 9.00 -3.44
CA TRP A 138 -3.81 10.42 -3.52
C TRP A 138 -4.73 10.66 -4.72
N PRO A 139 -5.56 11.72 -4.66
CA PRO A 139 -6.56 11.95 -5.71
C PRO A 139 -5.94 12.35 -7.04
N GLU A 140 -6.62 12.01 -8.15
CA GLU A 140 -6.31 12.50 -9.48
C GLU A 140 -6.88 13.91 -9.70
N ARG A 141 -6.42 14.83 -8.91
CA ARG A 141 -6.67 16.27 -9.08
C ARG A 141 -5.50 17.03 -8.52
N HIS A 142 -5.40 18.33 -8.84
CA HIS A 142 -4.42 19.17 -8.17
C HIS A 142 -4.73 19.21 -6.67
N ALA A 143 -3.77 18.79 -5.87
CA ALA A 143 -3.85 18.87 -4.41
C ALA A 143 -2.44 19.11 -3.87
N PRO A 144 -2.26 19.94 -2.83
CA PRO A 144 -0.98 20.07 -2.15
C PRO A 144 -0.51 18.70 -1.64
N ARG A 145 0.74 18.32 -1.98
CA ARG A 145 1.35 17.05 -1.59
C ARG A 145 2.86 17.17 -1.53
N PHE A 146 3.51 16.23 -0.85
CA PHE A 146 4.98 16.13 -0.78
C PHE A 146 5.68 17.45 -0.42
N GLY A 147 5.17 18.16 0.59
CA GLY A 147 5.72 19.43 1.08
C GLY A 147 5.12 20.69 0.45
N GLN A 148 4.25 20.58 -0.53
CA GLN A 148 3.45 21.70 -1.00
C GLN A 148 2.42 22.08 0.06
N MET A 149 2.33 23.36 0.40
CA MET A 149 1.45 23.85 1.47
C MET A 149 0.17 24.53 0.96
N TYR A 150 0.17 24.97 -0.29
CA TYR A 150 -0.92 25.79 -0.83
C TYR A 150 -1.54 25.14 -2.07
N TYR A 151 -2.86 25.21 -2.13
CA TYR A 151 -3.63 24.85 -3.31
C TYR A 151 -3.56 25.97 -4.35
N ASP A 152 -3.29 25.62 -5.60
CA ASP A 152 -3.31 26.51 -6.74
C ASP A 152 -4.39 26.07 -7.74
N PRO A 153 -5.52 26.79 -7.82
CA PRO A 153 -6.60 26.42 -8.72
C PRO A 153 -6.21 26.51 -10.22
N ALA A 154 -5.17 27.30 -10.57
CA ALA A 154 -4.69 27.37 -11.96
C ALA A 154 -4.02 26.08 -12.45
N GLN A 155 -3.66 25.18 -11.54
CA GLN A 155 -3.09 23.87 -11.87
C GLN A 155 -4.15 22.76 -12.01
N GLU A 156 -5.43 23.05 -11.81
CA GLU A 156 -6.49 22.09 -12.09
C GLU A 156 -6.50 21.76 -13.59
N SER A 157 -6.59 20.48 -13.90
CA SER A 157 -6.65 19.97 -15.26
C SER A 157 -7.77 18.95 -15.37
N ALA A 158 -8.19 18.66 -16.60
CA ALA A 158 -9.13 17.57 -16.85
C ALA A 158 -8.55 16.26 -16.31
N GLN A 159 -9.32 15.59 -15.48
CA GLN A 159 -8.94 14.38 -14.76
C GLN A 159 -9.92 13.27 -15.08
N THR A 160 -9.51 12.04 -14.81
CA THR A 160 -10.43 10.91 -14.80
C THR A 160 -11.48 11.13 -13.72
N PRO A 161 -12.79 11.11 -14.04
CA PRO A 161 -13.83 11.35 -13.04
C PRO A 161 -13.70 10.37 -11.86
N ILE A 162 -13.91 10.87 -10.64
CA ILE A 162 -13.83 10.03 -9.44
C ILE A 162 -14.79 8.83 -9.50
N LEU A 163 -15.95 9.01 -10.13
CA LEU A 163 -16.92 7.92 -10.32
C LEU A 163 -16.32 6.77 -11.15
N GLU A 164 -15.57 7.07 -12.21
CA GLU A 164 -14.88 6.05 -13.03
C GLU A 164 -13.83 5.31 -12.20
N GLN A 165 -13.04 6.04 -11.39
CA GLN A 165 -12.05 5.45 -10.49
C GLN A 165 -12.71 4.52 -9.46
N LEU A 166 -13.82 4.95 -8.84
CA LEU A 166 -14.57 4.13 -7.88
C LEU A 166 -15.20 2.90 -8.55
N GLN A 167 -15.71 3.03 -9.77
CA GLN A 167 -16.23 1.90 -10.54
C GLN A 167 -15.14 0.88 -10.88
N ALA A 168 -13.90 1.34 -11.12
CA ALA A 168 -12.76 0.44 -11.31
C ALA A 168 -12.41 -0.34 -10.05
N LEU A 169 -12.55 0.27 -8.87
CA LEU A 169 -12.32 -0.39 -7.59
C LEU A 169 -13.41 -1.41 -7.21
N GLN A 170 -14.56 -1.39 -7.88
CA GLN A 170 -15.66 -2.35 -7.68
C GLN A 170 -15.52 -3.64 -8.48
N LYS A 171 -14.59 -3.69 -9.44
CA LYS A 171 -14.31 -4.86 -10.29
C LYS A 171 -13.39 -5.85 -9.63
#